data_16834dc0905b93df357b5c9cadab698b
#
_entry.id   16834dc0905b93df357b5c9cadab698b
#
_cell.length_a   1.000
_cell.length_b   1.000
_cell.length_c   1.000
_cell.angle_alpha   90.00
_cell.angle_beta   90.00
_cell.angle_gamma   90.00
#
_symmetry.space_group_name_H-M   'P 1'
#
loop_
_entity.id
_entity.type
_entity.pdbx_description
1 polymer ?
#
loop_
_entity_poly.entity_id
_entity_poly.type
_entity_poly.pdbx_seq_one_letter_code
_entity_poly.pdbx_strand_id
1 'polypeptide(L)'
;MPLPGETHITEVRTMVNEATITRLYEMRLSTMATSYRQQMCDNGINKLSFDERFGLLVDIEWTARKNNRLKRIIRSADFPISGACVEDIEYRTDRKLNREQIANLATCAYIAEKHNIIILGATGAGKTYLSCAFGISACRHFYSVKYIRLPDLLDELSVARGEGIFRKVIQGYKKIDLLILDEWLLSPLSESESRDLLEIVEARHSRCSTLFSSQFDPAGWQVKIVEGPLAESVLDRIIHDSYIILIEGEESMRKQKGIK
;
A
#
# COMPACT_ATOMS: atom_id res chain seq x y z
N MET A 1 -29.17 -12.75 -52.76
CA MET A 1 -29.73 -11.49 -52.26
C MET A 1 -30.46 -11.79 -50.96
N PRO A 2 -30.14 -11.17 -49.84
CA PRO A 2 -30.88 -11.33 -48.59
C PRO A 2 -32.29 -10.79 -48.73
N LEU A 3 -33.25 -11.44 -48.10
CA LEU A 3 -34.66 -11.04 -48.12
C LEU A 3 -34.83 -9.68 -47.42
N PRO A 4 -35.75 -8.80 -47.87
CA PRO A 4 -35.87 -7.43 -47.35
C PRO A 4 -36.20 -7.35 -45.83
N GLY A 5 -36.62 -8.42 -45.19
CA GLY A 5 -36.86 -8.49 -43.76
C GLY A 5 -35.59 -8.75 -42.91
N GLU A 6 -34.60 -9.43 -43.46
CA GLU A 6 -33.35 -9.75 -42.72
C GLU A 6 -32.44 -8.55 -42.56
N THR A 7 -32.39 -7.64 -43.55
CA THR A 7 -31.63 -6.39 -43.47
C THR A 7 -32.17 -5.46 -42.39
N HIS A 8 -33.47 -5.31 -42.26
CA HIS A 8 -34.10 -4.44 -41.28
C HIS A 8 -33.91 -4.93 -39.84
N ILE A 9 -34.02 -6.25 -39.61
CA ILE A 9 -33.76 -6.85 -38.28
C ILE A 9 -32.29 -6.69 -37.88
N THR A 10 -31.35 -6.82 -38.81
CA THR A 10 -29.92 -6.64 -38.56
C THR A 10 -29.59 -5.18 -38.24
N GLU A 11 -30.18 -4.21 -38.94
CA GLU A 11 -30.00 -2.79 -38.67
C GLU A 11 -30.53 -2.39 -37.27
N VAL A 12 -31.75 -2.82 -36.91
CA VAL A 12 -32.35 -2.54 -35.59
C VAL A 12 -31.51 -3.16 -34.48
N ARG A 13 -31.01 -4.40 -34.63
CA ARG A 13 -30.15 -5.07 -33.68
C ARG A 13 -28.83 -4.33 -33.50
N THR A 14 -28.24 -3.83 -34.58
CA THR A 14 -27.00 -3.04 -34.51
C THR A 14 -27.21 -1.71 -33.77
N MET A 15 -28.33 -1.00 -34.03
CA MET A 15 -28.69 0.24 -33.35
C MET A 15 -28.88 0.04 -31.82
N VAL A 16 -29.58 -1.01 -31.42
CA VAL A 16 -29.82 -1.34 -30.00
C VAL A 16 -28.49 -1.66 -29.30
N ASN A 17 -27.62 -2.41 -29.98
CA ASN A 17 -26.31 -2.75 -29.43
C ASN A 17 -25.41 -1.51 -29.25
N GLU A 18 -25.35 -0.59 -30.21
CA GLU A 18 -24.57 0.66 -30.08
C GLU A 18 -25.15 1.57 -28.99
N ALA A 19 -26.46 1.65 -28.84
CA ALA A 19 -27.07 2.40 -27.73
C ALA A 19 -26.73 1.77 -26.37
N THR A 20 -26.66 0.45 -26.27
CA THR A 20 -26.25 -0.25 -25.06
C THR A 20 -24.77 0.03 -24.73
N ILE A 21 -23.88 -0.03 -25.72
CA ILE A 21 -22.46 0.29 -25.56
C ILE A 21 -22.28 1.73 -25.07
N THR A 22 -22.98 2.69 -25.68
CA THR A 22 -22.93 4.10 -25.27
C THR A 22 -23.32 4.25 -23.79
N ARG A 23 -24.44 3.63 -23.38
CA ARG A 23 -24.89 3.66 -21.98
C ARG A 23 -23.88 3.03 -21.00
N LEU A 24 -23.24 1.94 -21.39
CA LEU A 24 -22.18 1.34 -20.59
C LEU A 24 -20.99 2.30 -20.37
N TYR A 25 -20.58 3.04 -21.40
CA TYR A 25 -19.57 4.08 -21.26
C TYR A 25 -20.02 5.22 -20.35
N GLU A 26 -21.25 5.71 -20.49
CA GLU A 26 -21.84 6.74 -19.61
C GLU A 26 -21.88 6.29 -18.15
N MET A 27 -22.18 5.02 -17.90
CA MET A 27 -22.13 4.38 -16.57
C MET A 27 -20.69 4.12 -16.09
N ARG A 28 -19.67 4.49 -16.87
CA ARG A 28 -18.25 4.22 -16.57
C ARG A 28 -17.92 2.71 -16.47
N LEU A 29 -18.58 1.89 -17.27
CA LEU A 29 -18.33 0.45 -17.40
C LEU A 29 -17.57 0.18 -18.72
N SER A 30 -16.44 0.85 -18.89
CA SER A 30 -15.70 0.88 -20.17
C SER A 30 -15.13 -0.49 -20.56
N THR A 31 -14.67 -1.27 -19.59
CA THR A 31 -14.15 -2.62 -19.85
C THR A 31 -15.26 -3.57 -20.28
N MET A 32 -16.40 -3.49 -19.60
CA MET A 32 -17.62 -4.24 -19.95
C MET A 32 -18.11 -3.85 -21.34
N ALA A 33 -18.14 -2.56 -21.68
CA ALA A 33 -18.55 -2.07 -23.01
C ALA A 33 -17.65 -2.63 -24.12
N THR A 34 -16.33 -2.61 -23.90
CA THR A 34 -15.34 -3.16 -24.83
C THR A 34 -15.52 -4.67 -25.00
N SER A 35 -15.67 -5.41 -23.90
CA SER A 35 -15.89 -6.85 -23.92
C SER A 35 -17.23 -7.22 -24.59
N TYR A 36 -18.29 -6.44 -24.35
CA TYR A 36 -19.58 -6.64 -25.01
C TYR A 36 -19.46 -6.46 -26.53
N ARG A 37 -18.73 -5.45 -27.01
CA ARG A 37 -18.45 -5.26 -28.44
C ARG A 37 -17.69 -6.44 -29.03
N GLN A 38 -16.71 -6.98 -28.31
CA GLN A 38 -15.94 -8.16 -28.73
C GLN A 38 -16.84 -9.41 -28.82
N GLN A 39 -17.72 -9.63 -27.84
CA GLN A 39 -18.67 -10.73 -27.85
C GLN A 39 -19.61 -10.70 -29.07
N MET A 40 -19.97 -9.52 -29.57
CA MET A 40 -20.81 -9.40 -30.77
C MET A 40 -20.08 -9.79 -32.04
N CYS A 41 -18.78 -9.70 -32.09
CA CYS A 41 -17.93 -10.06 -33.22
C CYS A 41 -17.47 -11.53 -33.18
N ASP A 42 -17.64 -12.21 -32.03
CA ASP A 42 -17.20 -13.60 -31.84
C ASP A 42 -18.29 -14.60 -32.12
N ASN A 43 -18.15 -15.33 -33.20
CA ASN A 43 -19.13 -16.39 -33.57
C ASN A 43 -19.12 -17.58 -32.58
N GLY A 44 -18.06 -17.80 -31.84
CA GLY A 44 -17.94 -18.84 -30.81
C GLY A 44 -18.80 -18.57 -29.57
N ILE A 45 -19.05 -17.31 -29.28
CA ILE A 45 -19.78 -16.86 -28.08
C ILE A 45 -21.26 -17.34 -28.10
N ASN A 46 -21.82 -17.61 -29.29
CA ASN A 46 -23.21 -18.08 -29.44
C ASN A 46 -23.44 -19.51 -28.87
N LYS A 47 -22.38 -20.23 -28.53
CA LYS A 47 -22.43 -21.53 -27.83
C LYS A 47 -22.70 -21.41 -26.35
N LEU A 48 -22.46 -20.22 -25.77
CA LEU A 48 -22.70 -19.93 -24.38
C LEU A 48 -24.13 -19.41 -24.17
N SER A 49 -24.71 -19.77 -23.04
CA SER A 49 -26.01 -19.23 -22.60
C SER A 49 -25.89 -17.72 -22.32
N PHE A 50 -27.04 -17.07 -22.22
CA PHE A 50 -27.08 -15.65 -21.84
C PHE A 50 -26.43 -15.42 -20.48
N ASP A 51 -26.69 -16.25 -19.48
CA ASP A 51 -26.17 -16.12 -18.12
C ASP A 51 -24.66 -16.23 -18.08
N GLU A 52 -24.08 -17.19 -18.82
CA GLU A 52 -22.64 -17.35 -18.96
C GLU A 52 -21.98 -16.10 -19.59
N ARG A 53 -22.56 -15.61 -20.68
CA ARG A 53 -22.06 -14.44 -21.39
C ARG A 53 -22.14 -13.17 -20.54
N PHE A 54 -23.26 -12.99 -19.84
CA PHE A 54 -23.45 -11.86 -18.94
C PHE A 54 -22.47 -11.93 -17.72
N GLY A 55 -22.33 -13.13 -17.15
CA GLY A 55 -21.37 -13.38 -16.08
C GLY A 55 -19.94 -12.97 -16.48
N LEU A 56 -19.48 -13.39 -17.67
CA LEU A 56 -18.16 -12.98 -18.20
C LEU A 56 -18.00 -11.46 -18.32
N LEU A 57 -19.06 -10.74 -18.74
CA LEU A 57 -19.01 -9.27 -18.83
C LEU A 57 -18.87 -8.61 -17.44
N VAL A 58 -19.61 -9.12 -16.46
CA VAL A 58 -19.54 -8.62 -15.08
C VAL A 58 -18.17 -8.90 -14.47
N ASP A 59 -17.66 -10.10 -14.62
CA ASP A 59 -16.37 -10.52 -14.05
C ASP A 59 -15.19 -9.71 -14.60
N ILE A 60 -15.20 -9.43 -15.90
CA ILE A 60 -14.11 -8.66 -16.52
C ILE A 60 -14.11 -7.21 -16.05
N GLU A 61 -15.27 -6.58 -15.90
CA GLU A 61 -15.38 -5.21 -15.38
C GLU A 61 -14.99 -5.15 -13.89
N TRP A 62 -15.47 -6.10 -13.09
CA TRP A 62 -15.15 -6.20 -11.68
C TRP A 62 -13.66 -6.39 -11.44
N THR A 63 -13.01 -7.28 -12.17
CA THR A 63 -11.59 -7.55 -12.12
C THR A 63 -10.78 -6.32 -12.53
N ALA A 64 -11.18 -5.65 -13.61
CA ALA A 64 -10.53 -4.42 -14.06
C ALA A 64 -10.63 -3.31 -13.01
N ARG A 65 -11.78 -3.12 -12.37
CA ARG A 65 -11.98 -2.14 -11.29
C ARG A 65 -11.13 -2.46 -10.07
N LYS A 66 -11.08 -3.73 -9.65
CA LYS A 66 -10.21 -4.18 -8.56
C LYS A 66 -8.74 -3.88 -8.86
N ASN A 67 -8.27 -4.23 -10.05
CA ASN A 67 -6.90 -4.00 -10.47
C ASN A 67 -6.55 -2.49 -10.54
N ASN A 68 -7.46 -1.68 -11.06
CA ASN A 68 -7.30 -0.23 -11.13
C ASN A 68 -7.28 0.42 -9.74
N ARG A 69 -8.12 -0.07 -8.81
CA ARG A 69 -8.10 0.35 -7.41
C ARG A 69 -6.75 0.01 -6.75
N LEU A 70 -6.26 -1.23 -6.93
CA LEU A 70 -4.97 -1.67 -6.39
C LEU A 70 -3.81 -0.82 -6.93
N LYS A 71 -3.75 -0.61 -8.25
CA LYS A 71 -2.73 0.24 -8.88
C LYS A 71 -2.73 1.65 -8.31
N ARG A 72 -3.91 2.23 -8.04
CA ARG A 72 -4.04 3.56 -7.45
C ARG A 72 -3.54 3.59 -6.01
N ILE A 73 -3.88 2.58 -5.18
CA ILE A 73 -3.40 2.48 -3.80
C ILE A 73 -1.87 2.36 -3.77
N ILE A 74 -1.28 1.48 -4.58
CA ILE A 74 0.19 1.32 -4.65
C ILE A 74 0.86 2.62 -5.09
N ARG A 75 0.31 3.32 -6.09
CA ARG A 75 0.86 4.61 -6.55
C ARG A 75 0.81 5.67 -5.45
N SER A 76 -0.31 5.76 -4.71
CA SER A 76 -0.46 6.75 -3.64
C SER A 76 0.39 6.46 -2.41
N ALA A 77 0.83 5.22 -2.22
CA ALA A 77 1.70 4.82 -1.13
C ALA A 77 3.14 5.34 -1.26
N ASP A 78 3.58 5.63 -2.50
CA ASP A 78 4.86 6.27 -2.81
C ASP A 78 6.08 5.44 -2.35
N PHE A 79 6.08 4.15 -2.69
CA PHE A 79 7.17 3.25 -2.34
C PHE A 79 8.44 3.52 -3.14
N PRO A 80 9.63 3.63 -2.50
CA PRO A 80 10.91 3.71 -3.22
C PRO A 80 11.25 2.42 -3.96
N ILE A 81 10.68 1.28 -3.54
CA ILE A 81 10.86 -0.04 -4.17
C ILE A 81 9.49 -0.60 -4.51
N SER A 82 8.93 -0.17 -5.63
CA SER A 82 7.58 -0.56 -6.06
C SER A 82 7.41 -2.03 -6.44
N GLY A 83 8.51 -2.75 -6.69
CA GLY A 83 8.54 -4.18 -6.99
C GLY A 83 8.87 -5.06 -5.79
N ALA A 84 8.93 -4.53 -4.56
CA ALA A 84 9.23 -5.36 -3.39
C ALA A 84 8.12 -6.39 -3.13
N CYS A 85 8.53 -7.62 -2.85
CA CYS A 85 7.62 -8.75 -2.63
C CYS A 85 8.07 -9.58 -1.45
N VAL A 86 7.12 -10.04 -0.63
CA VAL A 86 7.41 -10.88 0.54
C VAL A 86 7.97 -12.23 0.10
N GLU A 87 7.51 -12.73 -1.03
CA GLU A 87 7.94 -13.99 -1.63
C GLU A 87 9.42 -13.98 -2.07
N ASP A 88 9.97 -12.80 -2.38
CA ASP A 88 11.35 -12.62 -2.85
C ASP A 88 12.35 -12.34 -1.70
N ILE A 89 11.91 -12.46 -0.45
CA ILE A 89 12.78 -12.26 0.70
C ILE A 89 13.79 -13.42 0.81
N GLU A 90 15.07 -13.06 0.81
CA GLU A 90 16.16 -14.02 1.00
C GLU A 90 16.34 -14.35 2.49
N TYR A 91 16.04 -15.60 2.86
CA TYR A 91 16.20 -16.14 4.23
C TYR A 91 17.58 -16.79 4.41
N ARG A 92 18.61 -15.97 4.41
CA ARG A 92 19.97 -16.43 4.68
C ARG A 92 20.16 -16.60 6.19
N THR A 93 21.00 -17.59 6.56
CA THR A 93 21.28 -17.93 7.98
C THR A 93 21.88 -16.78 8.77
N ASP A 94 22.72 -15.95 8.14
CA ASP A 94 23.34 -14.77 8.74
C ASP A 94 22.34 -13.65 9.06
N ARG A 95 21.19 -13.60 8.38
CA ARG A 95 20.15 -12.57 8.58
C ARG A 95 19.20 -12.87 9.73
N LYS A 96 19.15 -14.10 10.19
CA LYS A 96 18.28 -14.61 11.27
C LYS A 96 16.78 -14.22 11.15
N LEU A 97 16.30 -13.99 9.93
CA LEU A 97 14.90 -13.67 9.69
C LEU A 97 14.01 -14.89 9.99
N ASN A 98 13.00 -14.71 10.80
CA ASN A 98 12.00 -15.73 11.07
C ASN A 98 10.95 -15.76 9.94
N ARG A 99 11.00 -16.84 9.13
CA ARG A 99 10.10 -17.02 7.98
C ARG A 99 8.63 -17.08 8.37
N GLU A 100 8.31 -17.75 9.46
CA GLU A 100 6.94 -17.89 9.96
C GLU A 100 6.39 -16.53 10.41
N GLN A 101 7.16 -15.75 11.16
CA GLN A 101 6.78 -14.39 11.56
C GLN A 101 6.51 -13.50 10.35
N ILE A 102 7.39 -13.53 9.35
CA ILE A 102 7.22 -12.72 8.12
C ILE A 102 5.97 -13.16 7.35
N ALA A 103 5.74 -14.48 7.21
CA ALA A 103 4.55 -15.01 6.56
C ALA A 103 3.26 -14.59 7.28
N ASN A 104 3.24 -14.66 8.62
CA ASN A 104 2.11 -14.21 9.42
C ASN A 104 1.84 -12.72 9.26
N LEU A 105 2.87 -11.88 9.30
CA LEU A 105 2.73 -10.43 9.10
C LEU A 105 2.27 -10.08 7.67
N ALA A 106 2.67 -10.88 6.67
CA ALA A 106 2.22 -10.70 5.29
C ALA A 106 0.71 -10.92 5.09
N THR A 107 0.02 -11.61 6.00
CA THR A 107 -1.46 -11.72 6.01
C THR A 107 -2.15 -10.41 6.34
N CYS A 108 -1.42 -9.42 6.87
CA CYS A 108 -1.94 -8.11 7.30
C CYS A 108 -2.96 -8.17 8.45
N ALA A 109 -3.06 -9.27 9.21
CA ALA A 109 -3.93 -9.38 10.38
C ALA A 109 -3.60 -8.30 11.43
N TYR A 110 -2.32 -7.98 11.62
CA TYR A 110 -1.85 -6.92 12.52
C TYR A 110 -2.49 -5.55 12.24
N ILE A 111 -2.85 -5.26 10.97
CA ILE A 111 -3.52 -3.98 10.62
C ILE A 111 -4.96 -3.97 11.15
N ALA A 112 -5.68 -5.09 11.05
CA ALA A 112 -7.02 -5.22 11.62
C ALA A 112 -7.00 -5.13 13.15
N GLU A 113 -5.98 -5.70 13.78
CA GLU A 113 -5.74 -5.72 15.22
C GLU A 113 -5.13 -4.41 15.77
N LYS A 114 -4.70 -3.49 14.89
CA LYS A 114 -4.10 -2.19 15.23
C LYS A 114 -2.71 -2.29 15.88
N HIS A 115 -2.00 -3.39 15.63
CA HIS A 115 -0.62 -3.55 16.07
C HIS A 115 0.36 -2.89 15.12
N ASN A 116 1.53 -2.53 15.64
CA ASN A 116 2.62 -1.93 14.88
C ASN A 116 3.66 -2.99 14.49
N ILE A 117 4.59 -2.59 13.61
CA ILE A 117 5.79 -3.38 13.28
C ILE A 117 7.01 -2.50 13.51
N ILE A 118 8.03 -3.05 14.15
CA ILE A 118 9.36 -2.45 14.28
C ILE A 118 10.35 -3.31 13.53
N ILE A 119 11.05 -2.75 12.54
CA ILE A 119 12.12 -3.41 11.81
C ILE A 119 13.44 -2.78 12.21
N LEU A 120 14.31 -3.58 12.84
CA LEU A 120 15.63 -3.16 13.30
C LEU A 120 16.73 -3.81 12.46
N GLY A 121 17.84 -3.11 12.27
CA GLY A 121 19.01 -3.67 11.60
C GLY A 121 19.96 -2.60 11.08
N ALA A 122 21.20 -2.98 10.75
CA ALA A 122 22.22 -2.09 10.24
C ALA A 122 21.86 -1.45 8.89
N THR A 123 22.60 -0.41 8.48
CA THR A 123 22.48 0.17 7.14
C THR A 123 22.75 -0.88 6.08
N GLY A 124 21.84 -0.96 5.08
CA GLY A 124 21.96 -1.93 3.99
C GLY A 124 21.45 -3.34 4.33
N ALA A 125 20.95 -3.61 5.55
CA ALA A 125 20.39 -4.91 5.94
C ALA A 125 19.10 -5.29 5.19
N GLY A 126 18.49 -4.38 4.44
CA GLY A 126 17.26 -4.63 3.67
C GLY A 126 15.97 -4.20 4.37
N LYS A 127 16.05 -3.36 5.39
CA LYS A 127 14.88 -2.81 6.11
C LYS A 127 13.87 -2.16 5.18
N THR A 128 14.31 -1.23 4.34
CA THR A 128 13.46 -0.53 3.37
C THR A 128 12.77 -1.49 2.42
N TYR A 129 13.48 -2.54 1.94
CA TYR A 129 12.87 -3.57 1.10
C TYR A 129 11.74 -4.30 1.82
N LEU A 130 11.99 -4.75 3.05
CA LEU A 130 11.02 -5.46 3.86
C LEU A 130 9.82 -4.57 4.21
N SER A 131 10.06 -3.29 4.53
CA SER A 131 9.00 -2.29 4.77
C SER A 131 8.11 -2.10 3.53
N CYS A 132 8.72 -1.97 2.33
CA CYS A 132 7.97 -1.89 1.08
C CYS A 132 7.19 -3.18 0.78
N ALA A 133 7.78 -4.36 1.04
CA ALA A 133 7.13 -5.65 0.81
C ALA A 133 5.87 -5.82 1.67
N PHE A 134 5.93 -5.47 2.97
CA PHE A 134 4.74 -5.44 3.82
C PHE A 134 3.73 -4.38 3.38
N GLY A 135 4.19 -3.20 2.98
CA GLY A 135 3.32 -2.15 2.45
C GLY A 135 2.56 -2.59 1.19
N ILE A 136 3.25 -3.24 0.25
CA ILE A 136 2.63 -3.78 -0.96
C ILE A 136 1.65 -4.92 -0.62
N SER A 137 2.00 -5.78 0.35
CA SER A 137 1.07 -6.81 0.85
C SER A 137 -0.20 -6.17 1.42
N ALA A 138 -0.09 -5.10 2.22
CA ALA A 138 -1.24 -4.35 2.71
C ALA A 138 -2.06 -3.72 1.58
N CYS A 139 -1.43 -3.16 0.55
CA CYS A 139 -2.13 -2.66 -0.64
C CYS A 139 -2.92 -3.76 -1.36
N ARG A 140 -2.39 -4.99 -1.46
CA ARG A 140 -3.09 -6.15 -2.04
C ARG A 140 -4.34 -6.52 -1.26
N HIS A 141 -4.37 -6.25 0.05
CA HIS A 141 -5.54 -6.37 0.92
C HIS A 141 -6.43 -5.12 0.92
N PHE A 142 -6.16 -4.15 0.03
CA PHE A 142 -6.89 -2.90 -0.14
C PHE A 142 -6.84 -1.93 1.03
N TYR A 143 -5.88 -2.06 1.93
CA TYR A 143 -5.57 -1.05 2.94
C TYR A 143 -4.93 0.18 2.30
N SER A 144 -5.20 1.34 2.85
CA SER A 144 -4.50 2.57 2.50
C SER A 144 -3.11 2.55 3.14
N VAL A 145 -2.08 2.81 2.34
CA VAL A 145 -0.68 2.79 2.79
C VAL A 145 0.00 4.09 2.39
N LYS A 146 0.87 4.61 3.25
CA LYS A 146 1.81 5.67 2.90
C LYS A 146 3.19 5.30 3.43
N TYR A 147 4.17 5.31 2.54
CA TYR A 147 5.59 5.27 2.88
C TYR A 147 6.13 6.70 2.91
N ILE A 148 6.92 7.01 3.92
CA ILE A 148 7.68 8.25 4.01
C ILE A 148 8.89 8.04 4.92
N ARG A 149 10.01 8.69 4.62
CA ARG A 149 11.13 8.77 5.55
C ARG A 149 10.81 9.79 6.64
N LEU A 150 11.22 9.53 7.86
CA LEU A 150 10.96 10.46 8.98
C LEU A 150 11.47 11.89 8.70
N PRO A 151 12.69 12.10 8.17
CA PRO A 151 13.12 13.46 7.83
C PRO A 151 12.18 14.16 6.84
N ASP A 152 11.74 13.45 5.78
CA ASP A 152 10.84 14.03 4.76
C ASP A 152 9.46 14.38 5.35
N LEU A 153 8.97 13.58 6.32
CA LEU A 153 7.74 13.89 7.05
C LEU A 153 7.88 15.18 7.87
N LEU A 154 8.99 15.33 8.58
CA LEU A 154 9.26 16.51 9.41
C LEU A 154 9.38 17.78 8.55
N ASP A 155 10.03 17.69 7.40
CA ASP A 155 10.12 18.77 6.42
C ASP A 155 8.73 19.14 5.90
N GLU A 156 7.90 18.16 5.51
CA GLU A 156 6.51 18.39 5.06
C GLU A 156 5.67 19.08 6.15
N LEU A 157 5.81 18.67 7.41
CA LEU A 157 5.10 19.28 8.53
C LEU A 157 5.55 20.71 8.79
N SER A 158 6.85 20.97 8.68
CA SER A 158 7.42 22.32 8.81
C SER A 158 6.90 23.28 7.74
N VAL A 159 6.89 22.86 6.47
CA VAL A 159 6.32 23.62 5.35
C VAL A 159 4.83 23.86 5.57
N ALA A 160 4.08 22.82 5.95
CA ALA A 160 2.64 22.91 6.20
C ALA A 160 2.29 23.89 7.33
N ARG A 161 3.18 24.06 8.32
CA ARG A 161 3.06 25.09 9.37
C ARG A 161 3.19 26.49 8.80
N GLY A 162 4.20 26.72 7.95
CA GLY A 162 4.43 28.00 7.28
C GLY A 162 3.24 28.40 6.38
N GLU A 163 2.61 27.44 5.72
CA GLU A 163 1.45 27.62 4.85
C GLU A 163 0.11 27.64 5.59
N GLY A 164 0.06 27.39 6.89
CA GLY A 164 -1.17 27.37 7.68
C GLY A 164 -2.06 26.14 7.45
N ILE A 165 -1.57 25.10 6.77
CA ILE A 165 -2.32 23.87 6.45
C ILE A 165 -1.93 22.65 7.31
N PHE A 166 -1.12 22.84 8.34
CA PHE A 166 -0.58 21.80 9.22
C PHE A 166 -1.65 20.80 9.70
N ARG A 167 -2.80 21.32 10.20
CA ARG A 167 -3.89 20.46 10.68
C ARG A 167 -4.44 19.53 9.59
N LYS A 168 -4.48 20.00 8.34
CA LYS A 168 -4.97 19.21 7.21
C LYS A 168 -3.99 18.09 6.89
N VAL A 169 -2.68 18.38 6.89
CA VAL A 169 -1.62 17.39 6.61
C VAL A 169 -1.62 16.33 7.70
N ILE A 170 -1.59 16.70 8.97
CA ILE A 170 -1.67 15.74 10.09
C ILE A 170 -2.91 14.86 10.01
N GLN A 171 -4.08 15.41 9.69
CA GLN A 171 -5.30 14.63 9.53
C GLN A 171 -5.20 13.61 8.37
N GLY A 172 -4.40 13.88 7.35
CA GLY A 172 -4.07 12.93 6.31
C GLY A 172 -3.35 11.70 6.88
N TYR A 173 -2.28 11.92 7.62
CA TYR A 173 -1.48 10.84 8.24
C TYR A 173 -2.25 10.03 9.29
N LYS A 174 -3.18 10.67 10.03
CA LYS A 174 -4.03 10.01 11.05
C LYS A 174 -4.99 8.96 10.47
N LYS A 175 -5.36 9.06 9.19
CA LYS A 175 -6.38 8.22 8.55
C LYS A 175 -5.85 7.04 7.76
N ILE A 176 -4.55 6.98 7.54
CA ILE A 176 -3.88 5.93 6.75
C ILE A 176 -3.87 4.64 7.57
N ASP A 177 -4.33 3.52 6.99
CA ASP A 177 -4.39 2.23 7.69
C ASP A 177 -3.00 1.75 8.11
N LEU A 178 -2.02 1.84 7.20
CA LEU A 178 -0.61 1.53 7.48
C LEU A 178 0.30 2.71 7.07
N LEU A 179 0.89 3.37 8.06
CA LEU A 179 1.94 4.37 7.85
C LEU A 179 3.30 3.71 8.01
N ILE A 180 4.18 3.85 7.02
CA ILE A 180 5.55 3.33 7.06
C ILE A 180 6.48 4.52 7.25
N LEU A 181 7.15 4.56 8.42
CA LEU A 181 8.15 5.56 8.78
C LEU A 181 9.54 4.93 8.66
N ASP A 182 10.20 5.16 7.55
CA ASP A 182 11.58 4.70 7.34
C ASP A 182 12.58 5.72 7.89
N GLU A 183 13.81 5.30 8.13
CA GLU A 183 14.87 6.09 8.77
C GLU A 183 14.43 6.64 10.14
N TRP A 184 13.66 5.84 10.87
CA TRP A 184 13.09 6.21 12.17
C TRP A 184 14.18 6.59 13.17
N LEU A 185 14.12 7.84 13.65
CA LEU A 185 15.04 8.43 14.63
C LEU A 185 16.53 8.23 14.27
N LEU A 186 16.88 8.44 13.00
CA LEU A 186 18.27 8.38 12.54
C LEU A 186 19.08 9.53 13.15
N SER A 187 18.50 10.72 13.30
CA SER A 187 19.07 11.91 13.91
C SER A 187 18.25 12.34 15.13
N PRO A 188 18.85 13.08 16.09
CA PRO A 188 18.11 13.71 17.18
C PRO A 188 17.06 14.68 16.64
N LEU A 189 15.92 14.75 17.30
CA LEU A 189 14.82 15.65 16.99
C LEU A 189 14.88 16.92 17.85
N SER A 190 14.44 18.04 17.29
CA SER A 190 14.14 19.24 18.05
C SER A 190 12.85 19.04 18.89
N GLU A 191 12.61 19.96 19.82
CA GLU A 191 11.39 19.91 20.67
C GLU A 191 10.09 20.03 19.84
N SER A 192 10.10 20.88 18.81
CA SER A 192 8.94 21.03 17.90
C SER A 192 8.67 19.77 17.09
N GLU A 193 9.70 19.15 16.51
CA GLU A 193 9.60 17.90 15.78
C GLU A 193 9.13 16.74 16.66
N SER A 194 9.63 16.67 17.89
CA SER A 194 9.20 15.67 18.87
C SER A 194 7.73 15.80 19.21
N ARG A 195 7.21 17.03 19.36
CA ARG A 195 5.77 17.28 19.59
C ARG A 195 4.92 16.91 18.38
N ASP A 196 5.35 17.24 17.17
CA ASP A 196 4.63 16.91 15.94
C ASP A 196 4.54 15.40 15.76
N LEU A 197 5.65 14.71 16.02
CA LEU A 197 5.72 13.25 15.97
C LEU A 197 4.79 12.60 17.00
N LEU A 198 4.78 13.09 18.25
CA LEU A 198 3.87 12.63 19.29
C LEU A 198 2.41 12.77 18.85
N GLU A 199 2.02 13.90 18.27
CA GLU A 199 0.66 14.13 17.81
C GLU A 199 0.21 13.08 16.78
N ILE A 200 1.12 12.66 15.88
CA ILE A 200 0.85 11.60 14.91
C ILE A 200 0.74 10.23 15.61
N VAL A 201 1.71 9.89 16.46
CA VAL A 201 1.76 8.61 17.18
C VAL A 201 0.54 8.43 18.07
N GLU A 202 0.19 9.42 18.89
CA GLU A 202 -0.99 9.39 19.74
C GLU A 202 -2.29 9.23 18.97
N ALA A 203 -2.43 9.96 17.89
CA ALA A 203 -3.65 9.90 17.09
C ALA A 203 -3.83 8.55 16.38
N ARG A 204 -2.74 7.82 16.14
CA ARG A 204 -2.73 6.51 15.47
C ARG A 204 -2.78 5.34 16.46
N HIS A 205 -2.32 5.53 17.68
CA HIS A 205 -2.30 4.49 18.71
C HIS A 205 -3.67 3.81 18.86
N SER A 206 -3.71 2.49 18.82
CA SER A 206 -4.93 1.65 18.91
C SER A 206 -5.99 1.93 17.82
N ARG A 207 -5.68 2.68 16.77
CA ARG A 207 -6.61 3.03 15.67
C ARG A 207 -6.11 2.60 14.30
N CYS A 208 -4.82 2.76 14.05
CA CYS A 208 -4.16 2.43 12.79
C CYS A 208 -2.78 1.86 13.10
N SER A 209 -2.25 1.07 12.18
CA SER A 209 -0.92 0.47 12.32
C SER A 209 0.17 1.37 11.77
N THR A 210 1.33 1.35 12.43
CA THR A 210 2.53 2.04 11.94
C THR A 210 3.70 1.05 11.86
N LEU A 211 4.47 1.12 10.79
CA LEU A 211 5.71 0.37 10.63
C LEU A 211 6.88 1.32 10.79
N PHE A 212 7.73 1.03 11.76
CA PHE A 212 8.94 1.79 12.06
C PHE A 212 10.16 1.02 11.58
N SER A 213 10.99 1.64 10.73
CA SER A 213 12.23 1.06 10.23
C SER A 213 13.40 1.86 10.77
N SER A 214 14.21 1.25 11.64
CA SER A 214 15.29 1.94 12.37
C SER A 214 16.60 1.17 12.34
N GLN A 215 17.70 1.93 12.50
CA GLN A 215 19.04 1.38 12.74
C GLN A 215 19.32 1.22 14.24
N PHE A 216 18.57 1.91 15.07
CA PHE A 216 18.73 1.92 16.51
C PHE A 216 17.59 1.14 17.16
N ASP A 217 17.91 0.50 18.26
CA ASP A 217 16.92 -0.15 19.12
C ASP A 217 16.14 0.92 19.94
N PRO A 218 15.09 0.52 20.66
CA PRO A 218 14.30 1.43 21.48
C PRO A 218 15.11 2.22 22.52
N ALA A 219 16.18 1.65 23.07
CA ALA A 219 17.06 2.37 24.00
C ALA A 219 17.81 3.50 23.27
N GLY A 220 18.25 3.24 22.04
CA GLY A 220 18.88 4.27 21.19
C GLY A 220 17.88 5.34 20.71
N TRP A 221 16.57 5.06 20.68
CA TRP A 221 15.57 6.08 20.36
C TRP A 221 15.37 7.10 21.46
N GLN A 222 15.47 6.65 22.72
CA GLN A 222 15.23 7.50 23.88
C GLN A 222 16.16 8.73 23.90
N VAL A 223 17.42 8.56 23.48
CA VAL A 223 18.39 9.68 23.43
C VAL A 223 18.23 10.60 22.20
N LYS A 224 17.33 10.27 21.29
CA LYS A 224 17.09 11.04 20.05
C LYS A 224 15.81 11.85 20.07
N ILE A 225 14.89 11.54 20.95
CA ILE A 225 13.72 12.37 21.26
C ILE A 225 14.11 13.26 22.45
N VAL A 226 13.61 14.49 22.49
CA VAL A 226 13.86 15.39 23.62
C VAL A 226 13.48 14.70 24.93
N GLU A 227 14.41 14.69 25.90
CA GLU A 227 14.26 14.04 27.20
C GLU A 227 13.01 14.51 27.95
N GLY A 228 12.36 13.58 28.65
CA GLY A 228 11.24 13.87 29.53
C GLY A 228 10.02 12.97 29.29
N PRO A 229 8.90 13.26 29.99
CA PRO A 229 7.68 12.43 29.92
C PRO A 229 7.12 12.27 28.51
N LEU A 230 7.44 13.18 27.60
CA LEU A 230 7.05 13.16 26.21
C LEU A 230 7.69 11.96 25.48
N ALA A 231 9.01 11.79 25.61
CA ALA A 231 9.75 10.69 24.98
C ALA A 231 9.26 9.33 25.49
N GLU A 232 9.14 9.20 26.83
CA GLU A 232 8.64 7.98 27.45
C GLU A 232 7.25 7.61 26.93
N SER A 233 6.35 8.59 26.83
CA SER A 233 4.99 8.41 26.35
C SER A 233 4.92 7.94 24.89
N VAL A 234 5.79 8.48 24.02
CA VAL A 234 5.87 8.04 22.59
C VAL A 234 6.39 6.61 22.50
N LEU A 235 7.48 6.33 23.19
CA LEU A 235 8.14 5.03 23.13
C LEU A 235 7.27 3.92 23.70
N ASP A 236 6.60 4.17 24.82
CA ASP A 236 5.68 3.22 25.45
C ASP A 236 4.58 2.78 24.47
N ARG A 237 3.92 3.74 23.81
CA ARG A 237 2.85 3.47 22.82
C ARG A 237 3.35 2.74 21.58
N ILE A 238 4.60 2.92 21.21
CA ILE A 238 5.16 2.25 20.02
C ILE A 238 5.55 0.82 20.38
N ILE A 239 6.24 0.62 21.50
CA ILE A 239 6.91 -0.66 21.81
C ILE A 239 5.92 -1.72 22.24
N HIS A 240 4.97 -1.38 23.12
CA HIS A 240 4.08 -2.38 23.74
C HIS A 240 3.13 -3.05 22.75
N ASP A 241 2.75 -2.35 21.66
CA ASP A 241 1.82 -2.88 20.65
C ASP A 241 2.53 -3.24 19.34
N SER A 242 3.81 -3.65 19.40
CA SER A 242 4.61 -3.88 18.17
C SER A 242 5.16 -5.30 18.04
N TYR A 243 5.08 -5.84 16.84
CA TYR A 243 5.91 -6.97 16.41
C TYR A 243 7.31 -6.49 16.05
N ILE A 244 8.34 -7.11 16.61
CA ILE A 244 9.73 -6.72 16.37
C ILE A 244 10.38 -7.72 15.40
N ILE A 245 11.00 -7.20 14.35
CA ILE A 245 11.81 -7.95 13.39
C ILE A 245 13.23 -7.41 13.48
N LEU A 246 14.17 -8.26 13.87
CA LEU A 246 15.59 -7.94 13.86
C LEU A 246 16.23 -8.55 12.62
N ILE A 247 16.83 -7.71 11.78
CA ILE A 247 17.63 -8.15 10.64
C ILE A 247 19.08 -8.07 11.03
N GLU A 248 19.70 -9.22 11.28
CA GLU A 248 21.12 -9.34 11.50
C GLU A 248 21.88 -9.49 10.17
N GLY A 249 23.19 -9.52 10.20
CA GLY A 249 24.06 -9.74 9.05
C GLY A 249 25.14 -8.66 8.92
N GLU A 250 26.36 -9.10 8.65
CA GLU A 250 27.53 -8.22 8.55
C GLU A 250 27.64 -7.55 7.15
N GLU A 251 27.09 -8.18 6.11
CA GLU A 251 27.21 -7.69 4.74
C GLU A 251 25.97 -6.92 4.26
N SER A 252 26.24 -5.74 3.73
CA SER A 252 25.19 -4.92 3.09
C SER A 252 24.63 -5.60 1.82
N MET A 253 23.31 -5.76 1.75
CA MET A 253 22.59 -6.25 0.55
C MET A 253 22.85 -5.38 -0.68
N ARG A 254 23.20 -4.09 -0.51
CA ARG A 254 23.58 -3.20 -1.61
C ARG A 254 24.90 -3.58 -2.23
N LYS A 255 25.89 -4.07 -1.42
CA LYS A 255 27.18 -4.56 -1.94
C LYS A 255 27.03 -5.85 -2.73
N GLN A 256 26.08 -6.71 -2.36
CA GLN A 256 25.84 -8.00 -3.03
C GLN A 256 25.10 -7.86 -4.36
N LYS A 257 24.18 -6.89 -4.46
CA LYS A 257 23.39 -6.60 -5.68
C LYS A 257 23.99 -5.47 -6.53
N GLY A 258 25.10 -4.88 -6.11
CA GLY A 258 25.82 -3.85 -6.85
C GLY A 258 26.51 -4.40 -8.11
N ILE A 259 26.67 -3.55 -9.11
CA ILE A 259 27.48 -3.84 -10.31
C ILE A 259 28.93 -4.11 -9.83
N LYS A 260 29.46 -5.31 -10.15
CA LYS A 260 30.84 -5.67 -9.92
C LYS A 260 31.73 -5.07 -10.99
#